data_9d6c3230e4b5c6770a6be7b9e83d4961
#
_entry.id   9d6c3230e4b5c6770a6be7b9e83d4961
#
_cell.length_a   1.000
_cell.length_b   1.000
_cell.length_c   1.000
_cell.angle_alpha   90.00
_cell.angle_beta   90.00
_cell.angle_gamma   90.00
#
_symmetry.space_group_name_H-M   'P 1'
#
loop_
_entity.id
_entity.type
_entity.pdbx_description
1 polymer ?
#
loop_
_entity_poly.entity_id
_entity_poly.type
_entity_poly.pdbx_seq_one_letter_code
_entity_poly.pdbx_strand_id
1 'polypeptide(L)' 'MGEEKGTTEYAIKQVGDRYYPVIIDSDAGGHYEIENPLTGGVLSYKNPEAAEKYIQRAREKR' A
#
# COMPACT_ATOMS: atom_id res chain seq x y z
N MET A 1 10.00 23.89 1.40
CA MET A 1 9.93 23.42 1.49
C MET A 1 9.83 22.55 1.33
N GLY A 2 9.79 22.10 1.15
CA GLY A 2 9.71 21.23 0.79
C GLY A 2 9.68 20.39 1.20
N GLU A 3 9.59 20.09 1.35
CA GLU A 3 9.54 19.33 1.68
C GLU A 3 8.98 18.35 1.48
N GLU A 4 8.76 17.87 0.86
CA GLU A 4 8.23 16.93 0.54
C GLU A 4 8.98 15.84 0.44
N LYS A 5 9.88 15.62 0.76
CA LYS A 5 10.53 14.57 0.73
C LYS A 5 9.89 13.54 1.27
N GLY A 6 10.12 12.39 1.21
CA GLY A 6 9.43 11.30 1.77
C GLY A 6 8.05 11.11 1.24
N THR A 7 7.84 11.41 0.00
CA THR A 7 6.54 11.18 -0.57
C THR A 7 6.30 9.68 -0.62
N THR A 8 5.24 9.24 -0.01
CA THR A 8 4.92 7.83 0.02
C THR A 8 4.07 7.50 -1.17
N GLU A 9 4.47 6.50 -1.90
CA GLU A 9 3.70 6.03 -3.04
C GLU A 9 3.16 4.67 -2.76
N TYR A 10 2.03 4.35 -3.35
CA TYR A 10 1.40 3.07 -3.15
C TYR A 10 1.21 2.39 -4.48
N ALA A 11 1.20 1.07 -4.48
CA ALA A 11 0.94 0.31 -5.67
C ALA A 11 0.14 -0.92 -5.29
N ILE A 12 -0.34 -1.67 -6.28
CA ILE A 12 -1.08 -2.87 -6.03
C ILE A 12 -0.32 -4.02 -6.69
N LYS A 13 -0.02 -5.04 -5.91
CA LYS A 13 0.66 -6.20 -6.41
C LYS A 13 -0.34 -7.32 -6.50
N GLN A 14 -0.43 -7.97 -7.63
CA GLN A 14 -1.37 -9.07 -7.79
C GLN A 14 -0.63 -10.39 -7.72
N VAL A 15 -1.12 -11.29 -6.88
CA VAL A 15 -0.56 -12.61 -6.78
C VAL A 15 -1.74 -13.57 -6.82
N GLY A 16 -1.90 -14.26 -7.91
CA GLY A 16 -3.03 -15.16 -8.08
C GLY A 16 -4.34 -14.37 -8.08
N ASP A 17 -5.22 -14.70 -7.19
CA ASP A 17 -6.49 -14.02 -7.11
C ASP A 17 -6.48 -12.93 -6.09
N ARG A 18 -5.36 -12.58 -5.50
CA ARG A 18 -5.31 -11.62 -4.43
C ARG A 18 -4.57 -10.38 -4.85
N TYR A 19 -5.01 -9.25 -4.32
CA TYR A 19 -4.41 -7.96 -4.64
C TYR A 19 -3.87 -7.37 -3.35
N TYR A 20 -2.57 -7.08 -3.33
CA TYR A 20 -1.89 -6.62 -2.14
C TYR A 20 -1.47 -5.18 -2.31
N PRO A 21 -2.02 -4.27 -1.52
CA PRO A 21 -1.51 -2.89 -1.57
C PRO A 21 -0.12 -2.86 -0.94
N VAL A 22 0.79 -2.20 -1.59
CA VAL A 22 2.17 -2.13 -1.11
C VAL A 22 2.59 -0.68 -1.06
N ILE A 23 3.54 -0.39 -0.22
CA ILE A 23 4.11 0.94 -0.10
C ILE A 23 5.44 0.93 -0.81
N ILE A 24 5.66 1.90 -1.66
CA ILE A 24 6.91 2.03 -2.38
C ILE A 24 7.72 3.12 -1.71
N ASP A 25 8.90 2.77 -1.25
CA ASP A 25 9.78 3.73 -0.61
C ASP A 25 10.88 4.06 -1.59
N SER A 26 10.83 5.22 -2.17
CA SER A 26 11.82 5.58 -3.16
C SER A 26 13.20 5.78 -2.55
N ASP A 27 13.28 6.14 -1.29
CA ASP A 27 14.59 6.30 -0.67
C ASP A 27 15.26 4.97 -0.50
N ALA A 28 14.56 3.99 0.00
CA ALA A 28 15.13 2.68 0.19
C ALA A 28 15.09 1.86 -1.08
N GLY A 29 14.29 2.27 -2.03
CA GLY A 29 14.22 1.55 -3.29
C GLY A 29 13.53 0.21 -3.16
N GLY A 30 12.62 0.06 -2.21
CA GLY A 30 11.99 -1.21 -2.00
C GLY A 30 10.50 -1.09 -1.88
N HIS A 31 9.84 -2.25 -1.80
CA HIS A 31 8.43 -2.33 -1.60
C HIS A 31 8.16 -2.94 -0.24
N TYR A 32 7.19 -2.40 0.47
CA TYR A 32 6.84 -2.94 1.75
C TYR A 32 5.39 -3.34 1.73
N GLU A 33 5.10 -4.55 2.18
CA GLU A 33 3.74 -5.01 2.26
C GLU A 33 3.12 -4.46 3.52
N ILE A 34 1.81 -4.27 3.49
CA ILE A 34 1.09 -3.68 4.61
C ILE A 34 0.55 -4.79 5.48
N GLU A 35 0.76 -4.68 6.77
CA GLU A 35 0.33 -5.69 7.69
C GLU A 35 -1.13 -5.49 8.02
N ASN A 36 -1.87 -6.57 8.08
CA ASN A 36 -3.28 -6.52 8.44
C ASN A 36 -3.38 -6.59 9.95
N PRO A 37 -3.83 -5.53 10.61
CA PRO A 37 -3.85 -5.53 12.07
C PRO A 37 -4.85 -6.53 12.64
N LEU A 38 -5.79 -6.97 11.87
CA LEU A 38 -6.77 -7.91 12.37
C LEU A 38 -6.25 -9.33 12.39
N THR A 39 -5.46 -9.69 11.42
CA THR A 39 -4.98 -11.07 11.33
C THR A 39 -3.51 -11.20 11.62
N GLY A 40 -2.78 -10.10 11.58
CA GLY A 40 -1.35 -10.15 11.76
C GLY A 40 -0.59 -10.58 10.54
N GLY A 41 -1.28 -10.82 9.44
CA GLY A 41 -0.62 -11.21 8.21
C GLY A 41 -0.57 -10.06 7.23
N VAL A 42 -0.30 -10.36 5.98
CA VAL A 42 -0.21 -9.33 4.97
C VAL A 42 -1.60 -8.96 4.50
N LEU A 43 -1.86 -7.68 4.39
CA LEU A 43 -3.16 -7.19 3.95
C LEU A 43 -3.37 -7.54 2.49
N SER A 44 -4.53 -8.08 2.16
CA SER A 44 -4.85 -8.41 0.78
C SER A 44 -6.34 -8.29 0.55
N TYR A 45 -6.72 -8.16 -0.70
CA TYR A 45 -8.09 -8.02 -1.07
C TYR A 45 -8.40 -8.95 -2.24
N LYS A 46 -9.66 -9.25 -2.44
CA LYS A 46 -10.05 -10.14 -3.50
C LYS A 46 -10.21 -9.43 -4.82
N ASN A 47 -10.32 -8.12 -4.80
CA ASN A 47 -10.46 -7.39 -6.05
C ASN A 47 -9.64 -6.13 -5.98
N PRO A 48 -9.25 -5.59 -7.12
CA PRO A 48 -8.35 -4.44 -7.14
C PRO A 48 -9.04 -3.17 -6.66
N GLU A 49 -10.34 -3.08 -6.80
CA GLU A 49 -11.03 -1.88 -6.38
C GLU A 49 -10.96 -1.71 -4.89
N ALA A 50 -11.06 -2.81 -4.15
CA ALA A 50 -10.95 -2.73 -2.70
C ALA A 50 -9.56 -2.29 -2.28
N ALA A 51 -8.54 -2.79 -2.96
CA ALA A 51 -7.19 -2.39 -2.66
C ALA A 51 -6.99 -0.91 -2.96
N GLU A 52 -7.56 -0.44 -4.04
CA GLU A 52 -7.43 0.96 -4.39
C GLU A 52 -8.13 1.84 -3.38
N LYS A 53 -9.27 1.43 -2.88
CA LYS A 53 -9.96 2.20 -1.88
C LYS A 53 -9.13 2.32 -0.63
N TYR A 54 -8.48 1.25 -0.24
CA TYR A 54 -7.61 1.29 0.92
C TYR A 54 -6.49 2.31 0.69
N ILE A 55 -5.90 2.29 -0.47
CA ILE A 55 -4.80 3.19 -0.78
C ILE A 55 -5.27 4.63 -0.76
N GLN A 56 -6.43 4.90 -1.30
CA GLN A 56 -6.94 6.25 -1.32
C GLN A 56 -7.19 6.75 0.09
N ARG A 57 -7.72 5.91 0.95
CA ARG A 57 -7.95 6.32 2.31
C ARG A 57 -6.65 6.55 3.03
N ALA A 58 -5.65 5.73 2.79
CA ALA A 58 -4.36 5.90 3.42
C ALA A 58 -3.74 7.22 2.99
N ARG A 59 -3.91 7.58 1.74
CA ARG A 59 -3.35 8.82 1.27
C ARG A 59 -4.04 10.02 1.88
N GLU A 60 -5.33 9.93 2.05
CA GLU A 60 -6.07 11.05 2.59
C GLU A 60 -5.87 11.19 4.05
N LYS A 61 -5.45 10.15 4.73
CA LYS A 61 -5.29 10.24 6.09
C LYS A 61 -4.10 10.95 6.52
N ARG A 62 -3.27 11.42 5.80
CA ARG A 62 -2.10 12.05 6.21
C ARG A 62 -2.29 13.17 7.02
#